data_cb3321cbc5ad4c367fc894e7287c8fe4
#
_entry.id   cb3321cbc5ad4c367fc894e7287c8fe4
#
_cell.length_a   1.000
_cell.length_b   1.000
_cell.length_c   1.000
_cell.angle_alpha   90.00
_cell.angle_beta   90.00
_cell.angle_gamma   90.00
#
_symmetry.space_group_name_H-M   'P 1'
#
loop_
_entity.id
_entity.type
_entity.pdbx_description
1 polymer ?
#
loop_
_entity_poly.entity_id
_entity_poly.type
_entity_poly.pdbx_seq_one_letter_code
_entity_poly.pdbx_strand_id
1 'polypeptide(L)'
;MSSDLDWIRARLRRYERIPGHLPQFGDDIDNFDTELLGALTPAAVLVPVIARREPTLLFTKRNANMRRHAGQVAFPGGRLDPGEDAVRAALREAEEETALPPVHVEVVAPIDDYATGTGFRVTPVVGIIPPDLALMPHEAAVESLFEVPLDYVLDASKHERRTGEWKGRERTFYVIPWRDGDIWGATAGMVVNLARILTQ
;
A
#
# COMPACT_ATOMS: atom_id res chain seq x y z
N MET A 1 -1.53 5.11 26.52
CA MET A 1 -0.28 5.81 26.21
C MET A 1 -0.29 5.98 24.68
N SER A 2 -0.36 7.23 24.21
CA SER A 2 -0.35 7.51 22.75
C SER A 2 1.02 7.06 22.22
N SER A 3 1.02 6.12 21.26
CA SER A 3 2.24 5.87 20.47
C SER A 3 2.62 7.22 19.86
N ASP A 4 3.91 7.54 19.87
CA ASP A 4 4.40 8.82 19.34
C ASP A 4 4.34 8.83 17.80
N LEU A 5 3.11 8.83 17.25
CA LEU A 5 2.84 8.92 15.81
C LEU A 5 2.52 10.35 15.35
N ASP A 6 2.68 11.34 16.25
CA ASP A 6 2.39 12.73 15.92
C ASP A 6 3.29 13.28 14.81
N TRP A 7 4.51 12.75 14.70
CA TRP A 7 5.40 13.09 13.61
C TRP A 7 4.86 12.62 12.25
N ILE A 8 4.22 11.43 12.17
CA ILE A 8 3.58 10.92 10.94
C ILE A 8 2.42 11.84 10.56
N ARG A 9 1.55 12.16 11.54
CA ARG A 9 0.42 13.08 11.33
C ARG A 9 0.90 14.44 10.85
N ALA A 10 1.90 15.01 11.53
CA ALA A 10 2.45 16.30 11.17
C ALA A 10 3.07 16.31 9.77
N ARG A 11 3.78 15.23 9.41
CA ARG A 11 4.44 15.12 8.12
C ARG A 11 3.43 14.98 6.99
N LEU A 12 2.47 14.08 7.12
CA LEU A 12 1.46 13.83 6.10
C LEU A 12 0.49 15.01 5.94
N ARG A 13 0.15 15.73 7.01
CA ARG A 13 -0.68 16.96 6.91
C ARG A 13 0.00 18.10 6.17
N ARG A 14 1.33 18.13 6.14
CA ARG A 14 2.11 19.13 5.38
C ARG A 14 2.38 18.67 3.95
N TYR A 15 2.14 17.39 3.67
CA TYR A 15 2.39 16.84 2.35
C TYR A 15 1.29 17.26 1.37
N GLU A 16 1.70 18.01 0.35
CA GLU A 16 0.80 18.45 -0.73
C GLU A 16 0.76 17.37 -1.81
N ARG A 17 -0.24 16.48 -1.72
CA ARG A 17 -0.51 15.53 -2.79
C ARG A 17 -0.95 16.29 -4.06
N ILE A 18 -0.32 15.97 -5.18
CA ILE A 18 -0.76 16.46 -6.50
C ILE A 18 -1.65 15.36 -7.13
N PRO A 19 -2.99 15.56 -7.24
CA PRO A 19 -3.86 14.58 -7.84
C PRO A 19 -3.43 14.22 -9.26
N GLY A 20 -3.31 12.93 -9.56
CA GLY A 20 -2.86 12.45 -10.86
C GLY A 20 -1.34 12.50 -11.08
N HIS A 21 -0.57 13.08 -10.14
CA HIS A 21 0.88 12.94 -10.17
C HIS A 21 1.27 11.52 -9.84
N LEU A 22 2.07 10.91 -10.70
CA LEU A 22 2.63 9.59 -10.46
C LEU A 22 4.08 9.77 -10.04
N PRO A 23 4.46 9.34 -8.84
CA PRO A 23 5.85 9.39 -8.44
C PRO A 23 6.69 8.54 -9.40
N GLN A 24 7.89 9.03 -9.72
CA GLN A 24 8.85 8.36 -10.62
C GLN A 24 9.49 7.10 -9.98
N PHE A 25 8.74 6.37 -9.16
CA PHE A 25 9.21 5.20 -8.43
C PHE A 25 8.22 4.07 -8.62
N GLY A 26 8.37 3.33 -9.64
CA GLY A 26 7.48 2.20 -9.85
C GLY A 26 8.09 1.24 -10.85
N ASP A 27 7.35 0.17 -11.05
CA ASP A 27 7.65 -0.78 -12.09
C ASP A 27 7.55 -0.06 -13.45
N ASP A 28 8.70 0.26 -14.07
CA ASP A 28 8.78 0.80 -15.42
C ASP A 28 8.05 2.11 -15.72
N ILE A 29 8.11 3.09 -14.83
CA ILE A 29 7.60 4.44 -15.17
C ILE A 29 8.28 5.02 -16.42
N ASP A 30 9.54 4.66 -16.68
CA ASP A 30 10.26 5.08 -17.90
C ASP A 30 9.60 4.57 -19.19
N ASN A 31 8.69 3.59 -19.11
CA ASN A 31 7.94 3.01 -20.22
C ASN A 31 6.42 3.21 -20.12
N PHE A 32 5.93 3.97 -19.15
CA PHE A 32 4.51 4.29 -19.07
C PHE A 32 4.18 5.36 -20.10
N ASP A 33 3.44 4.93 -21.12
CA ASP A 33 2.84 5.86 -22.08
C ASP A 33 1.85 6.74 -21.32
N THR A 34 2.10 8.04 -21.28
CA THR A 34 1.26 9.02 -20.58
C THR A 34 -0.18 9.04 -21.11
N GLU A 35 -0.41 8.61 -22.36
CA GLU A 35 -1.76 8.42 -22.92
C GLU A 35 -2.53 7.29 -22.22
N LEU A 36 -1.84 6.28 -21.69
CA LEU A 36 -2.48 5.19 -20.96
C LEU A 36 -2.94 5.59 -19.55
N LEU A 37 -2.46 6.69 -18.98
CA LEU A 37 -2.82 7.11 -17.62
C LEU A 37 -4.32 7.40 -17.47
N GLY A 38 -4.97 7.93 -18.52
CA GLY A 38 -6.41 8.16 -18.56
C GLY A 38 -7.25 6.88 -18.62
N ALA A 39 -6.66 5.75 -19.04
CA ALA A 39 -7.32 4.46 -19.18
C ALA A 39 -7.15 3.55 -17.96
N LEU A 40 -6.36 3.96 -16.94
CA LEU A 40 -6.13 3.15 -15.74
C LEU A 40 -7.40 3.06 -14.89
N THR A 41 -7.70 1.84 -14.44
CA THR A 41 -8.82 1.60 -13.51
C THR A 41 -8.50 2.20 -12.14
N PRO A 42 -9.36 3.11 -11.60
CA PRO A 42 -9.15 3.64 -10.27
C PRO A 42 -9.25 2.55 -9.20
N ALA A 43 -8.32 2.60 -8.26
CA ALA A 43 -8.26 1.70 -7.10
C ALA A 43 -7.73 2.46 -5.89
N ALA A 44 -7.96 1.94 -4.69
CA ALA A 44 -7.39 2.47 -3.47
C ALA A 44 -6.96 1.35 -2.53
N VAL A 45 -5.95 1.63 -1.72
CA VAL A 45 -5.51 0.74 -0.66
C VAL A 45 -5.42 1.51 0.65
N LEU A 46 -5.75 0.86 1.75
CA LEU A 46 -5.43 1.38 3.07
C LEU A 46 -3.98 1.00 3.40
N VAL A 47 -3.19 1.96 3.87
CA VAL A 47 -1.85 1.75 4.44
C VAL A 47 -1.99 1.85 5.96
N PRO A 48 -2.26 0.71 6.65
CA PRO A 48 -2.62 0.74 8.05
C PRO A 48 -1.36 0.78 8.91
N VAL A 49 -1.17 1.86 9.65
CA VAL A 49 -0.15 2.01 10.68
C VAL A 49 -0.76 1.59 12.01
N ILE A 50 -0.30 0.48 12.59
CA ILE A 50 -0.77 0.03 13.90
C ILE A 50 -0.02 0.78 14.99
N ALA A 51 -0.78 1.42 15.88
CA ALA A 51 -0.26 2.28 16.95
C ALA A 51 0.30 1.48 18.14
N ARG A 52 1.24 0.54 17.87
CA ARG A 52 1.98 -0.18 18.92
C ARG A 52 3.04 0.73 19.55
N ARG A 53 3.68 0.27 20.63
CA ARG A 53 4.86 0.94 21.20
C ARG A 53 5.96 1.13 20.14
N GLU A 54 6.20 0.09 19.35
CA GLU A 54 6.98 0.12 18.12
C GLU A 54 5.98 -0.02 16.98
N PRO A 55 5.65 1.06 16.26
CA PRO A 55 4.62 1.03 15.24
C PRO A 55 4.94 0.03 14.13
N THR A 56 3.90 -0.56 13.57
CA THR A 56 4.02 -1.52 12.47
C THR A 56 3.10 -1.15 11.31
N LEU A 57 3.41 -1.63 10.10
CA LEU A 57 2.47 -1.65 8.98
C LEU A 57 1.81 -3.02 8.88
N LEU A 58 0.50 -3.02 8.66
CA LEU A 58 -0.27 -4.24 8.38
C LEU A 58 -0.23 -4.55 6.89
N PHE A 59 0.01 -5.82 6.57
CA PHE A 59 -0.06 -6.36 5.22
C PHE A 59 -0.99 -7.55 5.17
N THR A 60 -1.57 -7.77 4.00
CA THR A 60 -2.30 -8.98 3.63
C THR A 60 -1.41 -9.85 2.74
N LYS A 61 -1.49 -11.16 2.90
CA LYS A 61 -0.98 -12.13 1.93
C LYS A 61 -2.17 -12.71 1.18
N ARG A 62 -2.19 -12.54 -0.11
CA ARG A 62 -3.29 -13.00 -0.96
C ARG A 62 -3.34 -14.51 -1.02
N ASN A 63 -4.55 -15.06 -1.07
CA ASN A 63 -4.73 -16.50 -1.14
C ASN A 63 -4.05 -17.09 -2.38
N ALA A 64 -3.25 -18.15 -2.18
CA ALA A 64 -2.50 -18.82 -3.24
C ALA A 64 -3.38 -19.46 -4.33
N ASN A 65 -4.67 -19.70 -4.05
CA ASN A 65 -5.63 -20.24 -5.01
C ASN A 65 -6.26 -19.20 -5.94
N MET A 66 -5.90 -17.92 -5.78
CA MET A 66 -6.43 -16.87 -6.65
C MET A 66 -5.83 -16.97 -8.06
N ARG A 67 -6.64 -16.68 -9.08
CA ARG A 67 -6.20 -16.72 -10.49
C ARG A 67 -5.15 -15.66 -10.83
N ARG A 68 -5.08 -14.58 -10.06
CA ARG A 68 -4.13 -13.47 -10.26
C ARG A 68 -3.54 -13.07 -8.93
N HIS A 69 -2.26 -12.72 -8.94
CA HIS A 69 -1.55 -12.22 -7.75
C HIS A 69 -1.55 -13.19 -6.55
N ALA A 70 -1.61 -14.49 -6.82
CA ALA A 70 -1.57 -15.54 -5.82
C ALA A 70 -0.32 -15.43 -4.93
N GLY A 71 -0.50 -15.46 -3.60
CA GLY A 71 0.59 -15.38 -2.63
C GLY A 71 1.30 -14.04 -2.53
N GLN A 72 0.86 -12.99 -3.26
CA GLN A 72 1.47 -11.67 -3.17
C GLN A 72 1.12 -10.97 -1.86
N VAL A 73 2.12 -10.26 -1.34
CA VAL A 73 1.94 -9.33 -0.23
C VAL A 73 1.40 -8.01 -0.75
N ALA A 74 0.33 -7.51 -0.12
CA ALA A 74 -0.34 -6.27 -0.51
C ALA A 74 -0.84 -5.50 0.72
N PHE A 75 -1.14 -4.24 0.53
CA PHE A 75 -2.05 -3.53 1.41
C PHE A 75 -3.49 -3.96 1.13
N PRO A 76 -4.38 -3.98 2.13
CA PRO A 76 -5.80 -4.22 1.88
C PRO A 76 -6.37 -3.14 0.97
N GLY A 77 -7.13 -3.56 -0.06
CA GLY A 77 -7.64 -2.62 -1.02
C GLY A 77 -8.12 -3.23 -2.34
N GLY A 78 -8.79 -2.40 -3.11
CA GLY A 78 -9.40 -2.81 -4.37
C GLY A 78 -9.84 -1.67 -5.26
N ARG A 79 -10.77 -1.95 -6.16
CA ARG A 79 -11.32 -0.98 -7.11
C ARG A 79 -12.29 -0.03 -6.42
N LEU A 80 -12.34 1.20 -6.92
CA LEU A 80 -13.41 2.11 -6.54
C LEU A 80 -14.73 1.67 -7.18
N ASP A 81 -15.79 1.68 -6.39
CA ASP A 81 -17.15 1.55 -6.89
C ASP A 81 -17.62 2.85 -7.58
N PRO A 82 -18.64 2.79 -8.45
CA PRO A 82 -19.18 3.99 -9.09
C PRO A 82 -19.60 5.06 -8.08
N GLY A 83 -18.99 6.24 -8.16
CA GLY A 83 -19.25 7.36 -7.26
C GLY A 83 -18.54 7.31 -5.91
N GLU A 84 -17.69 6.30 -5.69
CA GLU A 84 -16.87 6.17 -4.49
C GLU A 84 -15.58 6.98 -4.61
N ASP A 85 -15.15 7.60 -3.52
CA ASP A 85 -13.84 8.22 -3.42
C ASP A 85 -12.79 7.22 -2.89
N ALA A 86 -11.51 7.57 -3.04
CA ALA A 86 -10.41 6.68 -2.67
C ALA A 86 -10.38 6.33 -1.16
N VAL A 87 -10.79 7.25 -0.28
CA VAL A 87 -10.81 7.01 1.16
C VAL A 87 -11.87 5.98 1.51
N ARG A 88 -13.07 6.14 0.97
CA ARG A 88 -14.17 5.19 1.18
C ARG A 88 -13.84 3.81 0.65
N ALA A 89 -13.29 3.73 -0.57
CA ALA A 89 -12.87 2.46 -1.17
C ALA A 89 -11.81 1.76 -0.31
N ALA A 90 -10.78 2.48 0.13
CA ALA A 90 -9.73 1.90 0.97
C ALA A 90 -10.27 1.36 2.31
N LEU A 91 -11.20 2.08 2.93
CA LEU A 91 -11.82 1.66 4.19
C LEU A 91 -12.76 0.46 4.01
N ARG A 92 -13.60 0.45 2.97
CA ARG A 92 -14.52 -0.65 2.64
C ARG A 92 -13.74 -1.93 2.36
N GLU A 93 -12.76 -1.86 1.47
CA GLU A 93 -11.93 -3.02 1.11
C GLU A 93 -11.14 -3.55 2.33
N ALA A 94 -10.63 -2.66 3.18
CA ALA A 94 -9.92 -3.07 4.40
C ALA A 94 -10.87 -3.79 5.38
N GLU A 95 -12.13 -3.32 5.51
CA GLU A 95 -13.14 -4.01 6.31
C GLU A 95 -13.47 -5.39 5.71
N GLU A 96 -13.69 -5.48 4.40
CA GLU A 96 -13.99 -6.71 3.69
C GLU A 96 -12.85 -7.74 3.78
N GLU A 97 -11.60 -7.31 3.63
CA GLU A 97 -10.45 -8.20 3.57
C GLU A 97 -9.87 -8.58 4.94
N THR A 98 -10.03 -7.71 5.96
CA THR A 98 -9.33 -7.84 7.25
C THR A 98 -10.24 -7.73 8.47
N ALA A 99 -11.54 -7.57 8.30
CA ALA A 99 -12.50 -7.28 9.36
C ALA A 99 -12.14 -6.03 10.19
N LEU A 100 -11.45 -5.04 9.59
CA LEU A 100 -11.10 -3.76 10.21
C LEU A 100 -12.27 -2.78 10.11
N PRO A 101 -12.99 -2.48 11.21
CA PRO A 101 -14.10 -1.55 11.13
C PRO A 101 -13.60 -0.12 10.80
N PRO A 102 -14.19 0.59 9.82
CA PRO A 102 -13.79 1.94 9.44
C PRO A 102 -13.75 2.94 10.59
N VAL A 103 -14.62 2.78 11.58
CA VAL A 103 -14.69 3.64 12.78
C VAL A 103 -13.42 3.62 13.63
N HIS A 104 -12.59 2.59 13.50
CA HIS A 104 -11.32 2.46 14.22
C HIS A 104 -10.11 2.97 13.40
N VAL A 105 -10.34 3.49 12.19
CA VAL A 105 -9.28 4.03 11.36
C VAL A 105 -9.26 5.55 11.46
N GLU A 106 -8.21 6.09 12.05
CA GLU A 106 -7.88 7.51 11.90
C GLU A 106 -7.27 7.72 10.52
N VAL A 107 -8.04 8.17 9.55
CA VAL A 107 -7.51 8.52 8.22
C VAL A 107 -6.64 9.77 8.35
N VAL A 108 -5.35 9.64 8.04
CA VAL A 108 -4.39 10.77 8.13
C VAL A 108 -4.35 11.54 6.82
N ALA A 109 -4.03 10.87 5.72
CA ALA A 109 -4.01 11.48 4.39
C ALA A 109 -3.91 10.40 3.28
N PRO A 110 -4.46 10.65 2.09
CA PRO A 110 -4.02 9.98 0.87
C PRO A 110 -2.65 10.52 0.46
N ILE A 111 -1.81 9.66 -0.14
CA ILE A 111 -0.54 10.04 -0.76
C ILE A 111 -0.61 9.87 -2.27
N ASP A 112 0.48 10.15 -3.00
CA ASP A 112 0.51 10.11 -4.46
C ASP A 112 0.04 8.79 -5.04
N ASP A 113 -0.68 8.89 -6.15
CA ASP A 113 -1.18 7.73 -6.88
C ASP A 113 -0.02 6.89 -7.42
N TYR A 114 -0.22 5.57 -7.45
CA TYR A 114 0.70 4.61 -8.02
C TYR A 114 0.07 3.95 -9.25
N ALA A 115 0.74 4.01 -10.39
CA ALA A 115 0.33 3.28 -11.59
C ALA A 115 0.93 1.88 -11.60
N THR A 116 0.07 0.86 -11.70
CA THR A 116 0.53 -0.54 -11.76
C THR A 116 0.67 -1.00 -13.21
N GLY A 117 1.64 -1.86 -13.48
CA GLY A 117 1.77 -2.53 -14.78
C GLY A 117 0.57 -3.42 -15.15
N THR A 118 -0.37 -3.62 -14.24
CA THR A 118 -1.61 -4.39 -14.45
C THR A 118 -2.83 -3.53 -14.80
N GLY A 119 -2.63 -2.21 -14.98
CA GLY A 119 -3.67 -1.30 -15.45
C GLY A 119 -4.50 -0.61 -14.38
N PHE A 120 -3.95 -0.43 -13.18
CA PHE A 120 -4.60 0.29 -12.10
C PHE A 120 -3.88 1.59 -11.76
N ARG A 121 -4.65 2.61 -11.40
CA ARG A 121 -4.19 3.80 -10.69
C ARG A 121 -4.62 3.67 -9.24
N VAL A 122 -3.68 3.35 -8.38
CA VAL A 122 -3.93 3.08 -6.96
C VAL A 122 -3.63 4.30 -6.12
N THR A 123 -4.60 4.75 -5.33
CA THR A 123 -4.41 5.79 -4.33
C THR A 123 -4.15 5.15 -2.97
N PRO A 124 -2.93 5.26 -2.40
CA PRO A 124 -2.67 4.80 -1.04
C PRO A 124 -3.24 5.81 -0.04
N VAL A 125 -4.00 5.32 0.92
CA VAL A 125 -4.59 6.09 2.02
C VAL A 125 -3.93 5.69 3.33
N VAL A 126 -3.19 6.58 3.95
CA VAL A 126 -2.54 6.29 5.23
C VAL A 126 -3.53 6.45 6.37
N GLY A 127 -3.69 5.39 7.14
CA GLY A 127 -4.57 5.35 8.31
C GLY A 127 -3.85 4.82 9.54
N ILE A 128 -4.15 5.38 10.72
CA ILE A 128 -3.64 4.89 12.00
C ILE A 128 -4.75 4.10 12.68
N ILE A 129 -4.42 2.92 13.18
CA ILE A 129 -5.34 2.01 13.85
C ILE A 129 -4.82 1.61 15.24
N PRO A 130 -5.71 1.37 16.21
CA PRO A 130 -5.31 0.89 17.54
C PRO A 130 -4.70 -0.51 17.48
N PRO A 131 -3.83 -0.87 18.46
CA PRO A 131 -3.07 -2.13 18.43
C PRO A 131 -3.88 -3.37 18.79
N ASP A 132 -5.04 -3.21 19.44
CA ASP A 132 -5.76 -4.30 20.09
C ASP A 132 -7.04 -4.73 19.33
N LEU A 133 -7.05 -4.50 18.01
CA LEU A 133 -8.16 -4.93 17.17
C LEU A 133 -8.05 -6.41 16.81
N ALA A 134 -9.17 -7.12 16.90
CA ALA A 134 -9.28 -8.52 16.47
C ALA A 134 -9.47 -8.57 14.94
N LEU A 135 -8.37 -8.35 14.21
CA LEU A 135 -8.37 -8.44 12.75
C LEU A 135 -8.40 -9.90 12.31
N MET A 136 -9.18 -10.20 11.28
CA MET A 136 -9.30 -11.54 10.72
C MET A 136 -9.24 -11.49 9.18
N PRO A 137 -8.43 -12.35 8.54
CA PRO A 137 -8.40 -12.41 7.09
C PRO A 137 -9.72 -12.98 6.55
N HIS A 138 -10.24 -12.41 5.48
CA HIS A 138 -11.34 -13.00 4.73
C HIS A 138 -10.78 -14.11 3.83
N GLU A 139 -10.96 -15.36 4.22
CA GLU A 139 -10.27 -16.54 3.65
C GLU A 139 -10.41 -16.70 2.13
N ALA A 140 -11.48 -16.17 1.53
CA ALA A 140 -11.66 -16.24 0.07
C ALA A 140 -10.63 -15.35 -0.69
N ALA A 141 -10.16 -14.25 -0.09
CA ALA A 141 -9.26 -13.28 -0.72
C ALA A 141 -7.86 -13.27 -0.08
N VAL A 142 -7.80 -13.43 1.24
CA VAL A 142 -6.61 -13.24 2.07
C VAL A 142 -6.27 -14.53 2.81
N GLU A 143 -5.04 -15.02 2.63
CA GLU A 143 -4.52 -16.21 3.32
C GLU A 143 -4.15 -15.89 4.77
N SER A 144 -3.49 -14.74 4.96
CA SER A 144 -3.01 -14.32 6.28
C SER A 144 -2.79 -12.83 6.37
N LEU A 145 -2.79 -12.32 7.59
CA LEU A 145 -2.40 -10.96 7.95
C LEU A 145 -1.07 -11.02 8.70
N PHE A 146 -0.18 -10.09 8.45
CA PHE A 146 1.06 -9.96 9.20
C PHE A 146 1.50 -8.51 9.31
N GLU A 147 2.39 -8.27 10.27
CA GLU A 147 2.88 -6.94 10.57
C GLU A 147 4.39 -6.85 10.31
N VAL A 148 4.81 -5.70 9.81
CA VAL A 148 6.24 -5.37 9.63
C VAL A 148 6.53 -4.10 10.42
N PRO A 149 7.62 -4.05 11.21
CA PRO A 149 8.01 -2.84 11.92
C PRO A 149 8.11 -1.64 10.97
N LEU A 150 7.55 -0.50 11.39
CA LEU A 150 7.51 0.70 10.56
C LEU A 150 8.92 1.21 10.25
N ASP A 151 9.81 1.21 11.22
CA ASP A 151 11.21 1.60 11.05
C ASP A 151 11.93 0.74 10.00
N TYR A 152 11.64 -0.57 9.96
CA TYR A 152 12.19 -1.48 8.97
C TYR A 152 11.74 -1.13 7.55
N VAL A 153 10.44 -0.88 7.34
CA VAL A 153 9.93 -0.58 6.00
C VAL A 153 10.28 0.84 5.54
N LEU A 154 10.55 1.76 6.47
CA LEU A 154 11.01 3.11 6.15
C LEU A 154 12.53 3.19 5.91
N ASP A 155 13.30 2.18 6.31
CA ASP A 155 14.75 2.13 6.10
C ASP A 155 15.08 1.91 4.62
N ALA A 156 15.60 2.95 3.96
CA ALA A 156 15.97 2.88 2.55
C ALA A 156 17.03 1.82 2.24
N SER A 157 17.82 1.37 3.22
CA SER A 157 18.79 0.29 3.05
C SER A 157 18.14 -1.09 2.84
N LYS A 158 16.85 -1.23 3.16
CA LYS A 158 16.05 -2.44 2.94
C LYS A 158 15.32 -2.44 1.59
N HIS A 159 15.38 -1.32 0.86
CA HIS A 159 14.70 -1.18 -0.43
C HIS A 159 15.62 -1.67 -1.55
N GLU A 160 15.54 -2.96 -1.85
CA GLU A 160 16.29 -3.57 -2.95
C GLU A 160 15.64 -3.23 -4.30
N ARG A 161 16.45 -3.00 -5.32
CA ARG A 161 15.99 -2.97 -6.72
C ARG A 161 16.35 -4.29 -7.37
N ARG A 162 15.35 -4.98 -7.88
CA ARG A 162 15.54 -6.24 -8.62
C ARG A 162 14.99 -6.09 -10.02
N THR A 163 15.62 -6.78 -10.96
CA THR A 163 15.21 -6.83 -12.36
C THR A 163 14.66 -8.21 -12.66
N GLY A 164 13.56 -8.26 -13.40
CA GLY A 164 12.93 -9.49 -13.84
C GLY A 164 12.24 -9.31 -15.19
N GLU A 165 11.95 -10.40 -15.88
CA GLU A 165 11.21 -10.39 -17.13
C GLU A 165 9.70 -10.52 -16.88
N TRP A 166 8.89 -9.66 -17.51
CA TRP A 166 7.44 -9.76 -17.49
C TRP A 166 6.86 -9.45 -18.88
N LYS A 167 6.09 -10.36 -19.43
CA LYS A 167 5.52 -10.27 -20.79
C LYS A 167 6.58 -9.95 -21.87
N GLY A 168 7.76 -10.59 -21.77
CA GLY A 168 8.84 -10.41 -22.74
C GLY A 168 9.59 -9.08 -22.64
N ARG A 169 9.43 -8.33 -21.54
CA ARG A 169 10.15 -7.08 -21.28
C ARG A 169 10.85 -7.16 -19.92
N GLU A 170 12.08 -6.67 -19.90
CA GLU A 170 12.80 -6.47 -18.65
C GLU A 170 12.13 -5.34 -17.84
N ARG A 171 11.95 -5.57 -16.53
CA ARG A 171 11.36 -4.62 -15.59
C ARG A 171 12.18 -4.56 -14.33
N THR A 172 12.39 -3.35 -13.83
CA THR A 172 13.00 -3.12 -12.53
C THR A 172 11.91 -2.75 -11.53
N PHE A 173 11.90 -3.41 -10.38
CA PHE A 173 10.92 -3.20 -9.33
C PHE A 173 11.59 -3.22 -7.95
N TYR A 174 10.91 -2.61 -6.97
CA TYR A 174 11.36 -2.65 -5.58
C TYR A 174 10.96 -3.94 -4.89
N VAL A 175 11.84 -4.41 -4.02
CA VAL A 175 11.62 -5.52 -3.09
C VAL A 175 12.08 -5.09 -1.71
N ILE A 176 11.27 -5.35 -0.70
CA ILE A 176 11.61 -5.20 0.71
C ILE A 176 11.52 -6.61 1.31
N PRO A 177 12.66 -7.28 1.56
CA PRO A 177 12.65 -8.65 2.07
C PRO A 177 12.02 -8.72 3.45
N TRP A 178 11.16 -9.72 3.67
CA TRP A 178 10.58 -9.98 4.97
C TRP A 178 10.30 -11.48 5.17
N ARG A 179 10.42 -11.96 6.40
CA ARG A 179 10.31 -13.40 6.74
C ARG A 179 8.97 -14.04 6.36
N ASP A 180 7.86 -13.28 6.44
CA ASP A 180 6.51 -13.77 6.16
C ASP A 180 6.14 -13.65 4.66
N GLY A 181 7.03 -13.06 3.87
CA GLY A 181 6.91 -12.88 2.43
C GLY A 181 7.52 -11.55 1.97
N ASP A 182 8.27 -11.58 0.88
CA ASP A 182 8.84 -10.37 0.29
C ASP A 182 7.71 -9.40 -0.09
N ILE A 183 7.85 -8.14 0.31
CA ILE A 183 7.01 -7.04 -0.17
C ILE A 183 7.65 -6.57 -1.47
N TRP A 184 6.94 -6.65 -2.60
CA TRP A 184 7.53 -6.33 -3.90
C TRP A 184 6.55 -5.66 -4.86
N GLY A 185 7.06 -5.15 -5.99
CA GLY A 185 6.26 -4.52 -7.03
C GLY A 185 5.52 -3.29 -6.53
N ALA A 186 4.25 -3.16 -6.88
CA ALA A 186 3.43 -1.99 -6.54
C ALA A 186 3.38 -1.70 -5.03
N THR A 187 3.27 -2.73 -4.20
CA THR A 187 3.24 -2.57 -2.74
C THR A 187 4.55 -1.99 -2.22
N ALA A 188 5.69 -2.52 -2.66
CA ALA A 188 7.00 -1.98 -2.29
C ALA A 188 7.18 -0.55 -2.83
N GLY A 189 6.74 -0.26 -4.05
CA GLY A 189 6.80 1.08 -4.63
C GLY A 189 6.02 2.11 -3.80
N MET A 190 4.83 1.75 -3.32
CA MET A 190 4.03 2.59 -2.42
C MET A 190 4.71 2.79 -1.06
N VAL A 191 5.35 1.75 -0.50
CA VAL A 191 6.15 1.85 0.74
C VAL A 191 7.36 2.77 0.54
N VAL A 192 8.09 2.63 -0.56
CA VAL A 192 9.23 3.52 -0.90
C VAL A 192 8.78 4.98 -0.99
N ASN A 193 7.62 5.23 -1.61
CA ASN A 193 7.06 6.58 -1.67
C ASN A 193 6.70 7.11 -0.28
N LEU A 194 6.02 6.30 0.54
CA LEU A 194 5.71 6.65 1.92
C LEU A 194 6.99 6.96 2.72
N ALA A 195 8.02 6.13 2.60
CA ALA A 195 9.30 6.34 3.28
C ALA A 195 9.91 7.70 2.90
N ARG A 196 9.91 8.06 1.61
CA ARG A 196 10.40 9.37 1.16
C ARG A 196 9.59 10.54 1.73
N ILE A 197 8.28 10.45 1.73
CA ILE A 197 7.41 11.48 2.31
C ILE A 197 7.68 11.65 3.80
N LEU A 198 7.87 10.56 4.53
CA LEU A 198 8.04 10.59 5.98
C LEU A 198 9.47 10.97 6.43
N THR A 199 10.50 10.71 5.62
CA THR A 199 11.92 10.90 6.02
C THR A 199 12.56 12.15 5.40
N GLN A 200 11.93 12.83 4.47
CA GLN A 200 12.37 14.12 3.91
C GLN A 200 11.76 15.29 4.67
#